data_fdd52f5d4de2f91cbb4406f9394e1313
#
_entry.id   fdd52f5d4de2f91cbb4406f9394e1313
#
_cell.length_a   1.000
_cell.length_b   1.000
_cell.length_c   1.000
_cell.angle_alpha   90.00
_cell.angle_beta   90.00
_cell.angle_gamma   90.00
#
_symmetry.space_group_name_H-M   'P 1'
#
loop_
_entity.id
_entity.type
_entity.pdbx_description
1 polymer ?
#
loop_
_entity_poly.entity_id
_entity_poly.type
_entity_poly.pdbx_seq_one_letter_code
_entity_poly.pdbx_strand_id
1 'polypeptide(L)'
;MVTDNVVSHEEKIESSKIEDSMPEKIVEKSDDVTVITKGTTLNGSINSDGSLEIMGTIKGDVECQGKLSIFGVVNGNCMASEVYVGAKRLEGSISSEGSVKIGLGTVVIGDITASAAVIAGAIKGEIDINGPVIVDSSAVIKGNIKAQSVQINNGAVIEGFCSLAYAAIDIDNIFE
;
A
#
# COMPACT_ATOMS: atom_id res chain seq x y z
N MET A 1 19.09 -50.84 -24.59
CA MET A 1 18.82 -50.47 -24.40
C MET A 1 18.51 -49.69 -24.08
N VAL A 2 18.63 -49.69 -24.13
CA VAL A 2 18.33 -48.87 -23.91
C VAL A 2 17.79 -48.02 -23.52
N THR A 3 17.99 -48.11 -23.48
CA THR A 3 17.52 -47.37 -23.29
C THR A 3 17.11 -46.68 -22.66
N ASP A 4 17.41 -46.84 -22.56
CA ASP A 4 16.96 -46.17 -22.20
C ASP A 4 16.72 -45.43 -21.78
N ASN A 5 16.96 -45.48 -21.75
CA ASN A 5 16.66 -44.75 -21.59
C ASN A 5 16.28 -44.03 -21.39
N VAL A 6 16.57 -44.19 -21.40
CA VAL A 6 16.20 -43.52 -21.50
C VAL A 6 15.64 -42.85 -21.05
N VAL A 7 15.84 -43.05 -20.88
CA VAL A 7 15.30 -42.43 -20.72
C VAL A 7 14.97 -41.65 -20.11
N SER A 8 15.24 -41.86 -19.85
CA SER A 8 14.92 -41.24 -19.60
C SER A 8 14.79 -40.40 -19.35
N HIS A 9 15.04 -40.35 -19.38
CA HIS A 9 14.78 -39.47 -19.51
C HIS A 9 14.31 -38.68 -19.50
N GLU A 10 14.42 -38.87 -19.45
CA GLU A 10 13.86 -38.18 -19.80
C GLU A 10 13.25 -37.53 -19.27
N GLU A 11 13.44 -37.79 -18.92
CA GLU A 11 12.83 -37.20 -18.76
C GLU A 11 12.74 -36.42 -18.30
N LYS A 12 13.12 -36.46 -18.01
CA LYS A 12 12.94 -35.62 -17.89
C LYS A 12 12.70 -34.80 -18.01
N ILE A 13 13.04 -34.89 -18.06
CA ILE A 13 12.72 -33.90 -18.51
C ILE A 13 12.03 -33.29 -18.46
N GLU A 14 12.04 -33.36 -18.36
CA GLU A 14 11.34 -32.69 -18.58
C GLU A 14 10.85 -32.00 -18.02
N SER A 15 11.05 -32.07 -17.51
CA SER A 15 10.59 -31.30 -17.33
C SER A 15 10.60 -30.43 -17.21
N SER A 16 11.11 -30.22 -17.15
CA SER A 16 11.14 -29.22 -17.44
C SER A 16 10.76 -28.54 -17.95
N LYS A 17 10.79 -28.51 -18.13
CA LYS A 17 10.36 -27.69 -18.81
C LYS A 17 9.43 -27.14 -18.82
N ILE A 18 9.16 -27.34 -18.56
CA ILE A 18 8.31 -26.71 -18.67
C ILE A 18 7.95 -25.88 -18.25
N GLU A 19 8.27 -25.59 -18.01
CA GLU A 19 7.96 -24.78 -17.85
C GLU A 19 8.02 -23.93 -18.15
N ASP A 20 8.48 -23.85 -18.38
CA ASP A 20 8.52 -22.94 -18.86
C ASP A 20 7.80 -22.24 -19.31
N SER A 21 7.51 -22.31 -19.41
CA SER A 21 6.83 -21.61 -19.83
C SER A 21 5.84 -21.05 -19.50
N MET A 22 5.64 -20.98 -18.99
CA MET A 22 4.87 -20.50 -18.68
C MET A 22 4.62 -19.59 -18.42
N PRO A 23 4.52 -19.41 -18.41
CA PRO A 23 4.28 -18.54 -18.01
C PRO A 23 3.84 -17.77 -17.68
N GLU A 24 3.79 -17.49 -17.87
CA GLU A 24 3.45 -16.86 -17.57
C GLU A 24 2.87 -16.40 -16.95
N LYS A 25 2.82 -16.47 -16.88
CA LYS A 25 2.42 -16.31 -16.22
C LYS A 25 1.92 -15.72 -15.56
N ILE A 26 2.09 -15.98 -16.48
CA ILE A 26 1.33 -15.47 -15.42
C ILE A 26 2.09 -14.78 -14.45
N VAL A 27 1.88 -13.67 -14.48
CA VAL A 27 2.55 -13.02 -13.51
C VAL A 27 1.68 -12.81 -12.39
N GLU A 28 1.69 -13.75 -11.58
CA GLU A 28 1.06 -13.56 -10.39
C GLU A 28 1.93 -12.84 -9.47
N LYS A 29 1.34 -12.06 -8.61
CA LYS A 29 2.08 -11.52 -7.51
C LYS A 29 2.60 -12.66 -6.69
N SER A 30 3.83 -12.57 -6.32
CA SER A 30 4.42 -13.57 -5.45
C SER A 30 3.72 -13.55 -4.11
N ASP A 31 3.43 -14.71 -3.56
CA ASP A 31 2.91 -14.80 -2.20
C ASP A 31 4.01 -14.67 -1.16
N ASP A 32 5.23 -14.50 -1.59
CA ASP A 32 6.36 -14.37 -0.68
C ASP A 32 6.28 -13.06 0.08
N VAL A 33 6.60 -13.10 1.35
CA VAL A 33 6.62 -11.93 2.21
C VAL A 33 8.06 -11.68 2.63
N THR A 34 8.53 -10.49 2.36
CA THR A 34 9.84 -10.05 2.83
C THR A 34 9.66 -9.30 4.13
N VAL A 35 10.38 -9.70 5.16
CA VAL A 35 10.25 -9.11 6.48
C VAL A 35 11.54 -8.40 6.85
N ILE A 36 11.42 -7.12 7.21
CA ILE A 36 12.54 -6.35 7.74
C ILE A 36 12.33 -6.25 9.24
N THR A 37 13.17 -6.95 9.99
CA THR A 37 12.97 -7.09 11.43
C THR A 37 13.41 -5.85 12.18
N LYS A 38 13.01 -5.79 13.45
CA LYS A 38 13.44 -4.74 14.34
C LYS A 38 14.97 -4.71 14.42
N GLY A 39 15.52 -3.54 14.59
CA GLY A 39 16.96 -3.40 14.66
C GLY A 39 17.65 -3.32 13.33
N THR A 40 16.91 -3.52 12.25
CA THR A 40 17.46 -3.38 10.90
C THR A 40 17.26 -1.96 10.44
N THR A 41 18.33 -1.35 9.97
CA THR A 41 18.28 0.00 9.37
C THR A 41 18.72 -0.13 7.93
N LEU A 42 17.88 0.33 7.02
CA LEU A 42 18.15 0.27 5.61
C LEU A 42 18.23 1.68 5.05
N ASN A 43 19.35 1.97 4.38
CA ASN A 43 19.53 3.24 3.70
C ASN A 43 19.53 2.95 2.20
N GLY A 44 18.51 3.42 1.52
CA GLY A 44 18.37 3.18 0.09
C GLY A 44 16.98 2.71 -0.25
N SER A 45 16.76 2.37 -1.51
CA SER A 45 15.45 1.99 -2.01
C SER A 45 15.23 0.49 -1.89
N ILE A 46 13.99 0.11 -1.67
CA ILE A 46 13.58 -1.29 -1.66
C ILE A 46 12.57 -1.50 -2.77
N ASN A 47 12.76 -2.60 -3.50
CA ASN A 47 11.81 -2.99 -4.53
C ASN A 47 11.48 -4.47 -4.30
N SER A 48 10.20 -4.79 -4.20
CA SER A 48 9.76 -6.15 -3.94
C SER A 48 8.61 -6.51 -4.86
N ASP A 49 8.66 -7.71 -5.42
CA ASP A 49 7.59 -8.22 -6.26
C ASP A 49 6.43 -8.79 -5.45
N GLY A 50 6.67 -9.14 -4.21
CA GLY A 50 5.66 -9.70 -3.34
C GLY A 50 5.24 -8.71 -2.27
N SER A 51 4.85 -9.23 -1.13
CA SER A 51 4.46 -8.41 0.02
C SER A 51 5.68 -8.06 0.86
N LEU A 52 5.61 -6.94 1.54
CA LEU A 52 6.72 -6.44 2.33
C LEU A 52 6.21 -6.03 3.71
N GLU A 53 6.89 -6.50 4.74
CA GLU A 53 6.57 -6.16 6.11
C GLU A 53 7.78 -5.48 6.75
N ILE A 54 7.59 -4.27 7.24
CA ILE A 54 8.67 -3.44 7.74
C ILE A 54 8.49 -3.23 9.24
N MET A 55 9.39 -3.78 10.03
CA MET A 55 9.42 -3.55 11.47
C MET A 55 10.64 -2.77 11.91
N GLY A 56 11.57 -2.55 10.99
CA GLY A 56 12.78 -1.78 11.25
C GLY A 56 12.67 -0.34 10.80
N THR A 57 13.81 0.25 10.48
CA THR A 57 13.89 1.63 10.02
C THR A 57 14.35 1.66 8.57
N ILE A 58 13.63 2.40 7.74
CA ILE A 58 13.99 2.55 6.33
C ILE A 58 14.13 4.03 6.01
N LYS A 59 15.23 4.36 5.37
CA LYS A 59 15.47 5.71 4.85
C LYS A 59 15.65 5.60 3.36
N GLY A 60 14.59 5.86 2.62
CA GLY A 60 14.56 5.75 1.17
C GLY A 60 13.19 5.32 0.71
N ASP A 61 13.06 5.11 -0.59
CA ASP A 61 11.78 4.78 -1.20
C ASP A 61 11.50 3.29 -1.08
N VAL A 62 10.22 2.97 -0.92
CA VAL A 62 9.76 1.59 -0.81
C VAL A 62 8.76 1.34 -1.93
N GLU A 63 9.02 0.33 -2.72
CA GLU A 63 8.13 -0.05 -3.80
C GLU A 63 7.82 -1.53 -3.68
N CYS A 64 6.55 -1.86 -3.70
CA CYS A 64 6.09 -3.22 -3.46
C CYS A 64 4.92 -3.51 -4.38
N GLN A 65 4.93 -4.69 -5.02
CA GLN A 65 3.83 -5.06 -5.91
C GLN A 65 2.64 -5.62 -5.15
N GLY A 66 2.87 -6.11 -3.96
CA GLY A 66 1.81 -6.69 -3.14
C GLY A 66 1.39 -5.76 -2.02
N LYS A 67 1.21 -6.33 -0.85
CA LYS A 67 0.76 -5.59 0.32
C LYS A 67 1.97 -5.10 1.10
N LEU A 68 1.95 -3.83 1.45
CA LEU A 68 2.99 -3.22 2.26
C LEU A 68 2.45 -3.00 3.67
N SER A 69 3.10 -3.59 4.65
CA SER A 69 2.75 -3.42 6.06
C SER A 69 3.91 -2.73 6.77
N ILE A 70 3.64 -1.60 7.37
CA ILE A 70 4.66 -0.78 8.01
C ILE A 70 4.38 -0.72 9.50
N PHE A 71 5.29 -1.28 10.28
CA PHE A 71 5.21 -1.25 11.75
C PHE A 71 6.40 -0.53 12.37
N GLY A 72 7.39 -0.17 11.58
CA GLY A 72 8.57 0.54 12.03
C GLY A 72 8.53 2.00 11.66
N VAL A 73 9.69 2.54 11.30
CA VAL A 73 9.84 3.93 10.90
C VAL A 73 10.27 3.98 9.44
N VAL A 74 9.57 4.77 8.64
CA VAL A 74 9.92 4.94 7.23
C VAL A 74 10.04 6.42 6.93
N ASN A 75 11.15 6.77 6.32
CA ASN A 75 11.39 8.11 5.81
C ASN A 75 11.60 8.00 4.31
N GLY A 76 10.59 8.33 3.53
CA GLY A 76 10.63 8.24 2.09
C GLY A 76 9.26 7.91 1.54
N ASN A 77 9.20 7.73 0.24
CA ASN A 77 7.94 7.47 -0.43
C ASN A 77 7.63 5.99 -0.44
N CYS A 78 6.36 5.66 -0.29
CA CYS A 78 5.91 4.27 -0.29
C CYS A 78 4.91 4.07 -1.42
N MET A 79 5.10 2.99 -2.18
CA MET A 79 4.23 2.65 -3.28
C MET A 79 3.92 1.16 -3.23
N ALA A 80 2.64 0.82 -3.26
CA ALA A 80 2.23 -0.58 -3.18
C ALA A 80 0.81 -0.74 -3.72
N SER A 81 0.39 -2.00 -3.87
CA SER A 81 -1.00 -2.27 -4.23
C SER A 81 -1.93 -1.98 -3.06
N GLU A 82 -1.52 -2.37 -1.87
CA GLU A 82 -2.25 -2.06 -0.65
C GLU A 82 -1.25 -1.67 0.41
N VAL A 83 -1.62 -0.70 1.24
CA VAL A 83 -0.72 -0.21 2.29
C VAL A 83 -1.44 -0.26 3.63
N TYR A 84 -0.79 -0.85 4.60
CA TYR A 84 -1.23 -0.82 5.98
C TYR A 84 -0.14 -0.18 6.82
N VAL A 85 -0.48 0.88 7.53
CA VAL A 85 0.49 1.60 8.35
C VAL A 85 0.06 1.49 9.80
N GLY A 86 0.82 0.73 10.57
CA GLY A 86 0.64 0.63 12.01
C GLY A 86 1.84 1.18 12.76
N ALA A 87 2.60 2.04 12.10
CA ALA A 87 3.87 2.53 12.59
C ALA A 87 3.70 3.67 13.56
N LYS A 88 4.73 3.92 14.35
CA LYS A 88 4.72 5.10 15.18
C LYS A 88 4.84 6.37 14.35
N ARG A 89 5.61 6.30 13.28
CA ARG A 89 5.83 7.49 12.46
C ARG A 89 6.23 7.11 11.05
N LEU A 90 5.62 7.77 10.10
CA LEU A 90 5.99 7.65 8.70
C LEU A 90 6.08 9.06 8.13
N GLU A 91 7.20 9.36 7.48
CA GLU A 91 7.41 10.64 6.82
C GLU A 91 7.64 10.39 5.35
N GLY A 92 6.80 10.99 4.50
CA GLY A 92 6.86 10.84 3.08
C GLY A 92 5.51 10.56 2.49
N SER A 93 5.45 10.39 1.18
CA SER A 93 4.20 10.18 0.47
C SER A 93 3.86 8.69 0.42
N ILE A 94 2.58 8.41 0.47
CA ILE A 94 2.06 7.06 0.32
C ILE A 94 1.22 7.04 -0.95
N SER A 95 1.53 6.10 -1.83
CA SER A 95 0.77 5.92 -3.06
C SER A 95 0.35 4.47 -3.14
N SER A 96 -0.94 4.24 -3.33
CA SER A 96 -1.48 2.90 -3.42
C SER A 96 -2.44 2.81 -4.58
N GLU A 97 -2.39 1.69 -5.30
CA GLU A 97 -3.37 1.45 -6.36
C GLU A 97 -4.71 1.00 -5.79
N GLY A 98 -4.67 0.42 -4.60
CA GLY A 98 -5.87 -0.02 -3.91
C GLY A 98 -6.14 0.80 -2.68
N SER A 99 -6.18 0.16 -1.53
CA SER A 99 -6.56 0.83 -0.29
C SER A 99 -5.37 1.13 0.59
N VAL A 100 -5.53 2.19 1.39
CA VAL A 100 -4.58 2.55 2.43
C VAL A 100 -5.31 2.49 3.77
N LYS A 101 -4.68 1.85 4.73
CA LYS A 101 -5.27 1.73 6.05
C LYS A 101 -4.27 2.26 7.06
N ILE A 102 -4.67 3.28 7.80
CA ILE A 102 -3.83 3.90 8.82
C ILE A 102 -4.35 3.46 10.18
N GLY A 103 -3.53 2.74 10.92
CA GLY A 103 -3.94 2.19 12.19
C GLY A 103 -3.94 3.20 13.33
N LEU A 104 -4.49 2.76 14.44
CA LEU A 104 -4.58 3.58 15.64
C LEU A 104 -3.18 3.88 16.18
N GLY A 105 -2.96 5.11 16.60
CA GLY A 105 -1.67 5.52 17.16
C GLY A 105 -0.58 5.81 16.14
N THR A 106 -0.91 5.75 14.87
CA THR A 106 0.02 6.02 13.79
C THR A 106 0.08 7.50 13.50
N VAL A 107 1.28 7.99 13.18
CA VAL A 107 1.47 9.37 12.73
C VAL A 107 2.05 9.33 11.31
N VAL A 108 1.36 9.96 10.38
CA VAL A 108 1.82 10.07 9.00
C VAL A 108 1.98 11.55 8.67
N ILE A 109 3.15 11.90 8.15
CA ILE A 109 3.43 13.25 7.71
C ILE A 109 3.78 13.18 6.23
N GLY A 110 2.88 13.65 5.39
CA GLY A 110 3.05 13.61 3.95
C GLY A 110 1.71 13.38 3.26
N ASP A 111 1.77 13.19 1.95
CA ASP A 111 0.57 13.08 1.13
C ASP A 111 0.18 11.62 0.96
N ILE A 112 -1.12 11.39 0.84
CA ILE A 112 -1.66 10.05 0.64
C ILE A 112 -2.51 10.04 -0.61
N THR A 113 -2.22 9.14 -1.52
CA THR A 113 -2.98 8.93 -2.74
C THR A 113 -3.38 7.47 -2.84
N ALA A 114 -4.66 7.21 -3.02
CA ALA A 114 -5.13 5.83 -3.11
C ALA A 114 -6.52 5.79 -3.75
N SER A 115 -7.03 4.57 -3.92
CA SER A 115 -8.40 4.38 -4.38
C SER A 115 -9.40 4.37 -3.24
N ALA A 116 -8.95 4.00 -2.04
CA ALA A 116 -9.79 4.02 -0.84
C ALA A 116 -8.90 4.20 0.37
N ALA A 117 -9.45 4.73 1.46
CA ALA A 117 -8.66 4.92 2.67
C ALA A 117 -9.51 4.71 3.91
N VAL A 118 -8.89 4.12 4.93
CA VAL A 118 -9.45 4.04 6.27
C VAL A 118 -8.41 4.64 7.21
N ILE A 119 -8.81 5.65 7.95
CA ILE A 119 -7.88 6.42 8.75
C ILE A 119 -8.30 6.39 10.21
N ALA A 120 -7.45 5.84 11.04
CA ALA A 120 -7.68 5.80 12.49
C ALA A 120 -6.55 6.49 13.26
N GLY A 121 -5.54 6.99 12.57
CA GLY A 121 -4.41 7.64 13.19
C GLY A 121 -4.35 9.13 12.89
N ALA A 122 -3.19 9.72 13.09
CA ALA A 122 -2.97 11.13 12.85
C ALA A 122 -2.27 11.34 11.52
N ILE A 123 -2.78 12.24 10.70
CA ILE A 123 -2.23 12.53 9.39
C ILE A 123 -2.05 14.03 9.24
N LYS A 124 -0.88 14.41 8.76
CA LYS A 124 -0.61 15.80 8.43
C LYS A 124 -0.15 15.86 6.97
N GLY A 125 -0.99 16.41 6.12
CA GLY A 125 -0.71 16.50 4.68
C GLY A 125 -1.98 16.44 3.89
N GLU A 126 -1.84 16.18 2.60
CA GLU A 126 -2.99 16.13 1.70
C GLU A 126 -3.39 14.69 1.44
N ILE A 127 -4.68 14.47 1.41
CA ILE A 127 -5.25 13.15 1.18
C ILE A 127 -6.06 13.24 -0.10
N ASP A 128 -5.66 12.45 -1.11
CA ASP A 128 -6.33 12.44 -2.41
C ASP A 128 -6.75 11.01 -2.70
N ILE A 129 -8.03 10.75 -2.54
CA ILE A 129 -8.55 9.40 -2.65
C ILE A 129 -9.64 9.38 -3.71
N ASN A 130 -9.42 8.62 -4.76
CA ASN A 130 -10.36 8.49 -5.85
C ASN A 130 -11.43 7.45 -5.52
N GLY A 131 -12.03 7.57 -4.35
CA GLY A 131 -13.02 6.63 -3.87
C GLY A 131 -13.45 7.01 -2.45
N PRO A 132 -13.87 6.03 -1.65
CA PRO A 132 -14.36 6.33 -0.31
C PRO A 132 -13.24 6.52 0.69
N VAL A 133 -13.47 7.41 1.64
CA VAL A 133 -12.59 7.63 2.79
C VAL A 133 -13.43 7.43 4.05
N ILE A 134 -12.91 6.63 4.96
CA ILE A 134 -13.53 6.45 6.27
C ILE A 134 -12.59 7.02 7.31
N VAL A 135 -13.06 8.02 8.04
CA VAL A 135 -12.30 8.66 9.12
C VAL A 135 -12.86 8.15 10.44
N ASP A 136 -12.07 7.37 11.12
CA ASP A 136 -12.50 6.73 12.36
C ASP A 136 -12.53 7.75 13.51
N SER A 137 -13.18 7.38 14.59
CA SER A 137 -13.38 8.28 15.72
C SER A 137 -12.07 8.69 16.39
N SER A 138 -11.02 7.93 16.23
CA SER A 138 -9.71 8.23 16.81
C SER A 138 -8.80 9.02 15.88
N ALA A 139 -9.26 9.33 14.67
CA ALA A 139 -8.42 9.98 13.67
C ALA A 139 -8.27 11.47 13.94
N VAL A 140 -7.09 11.99 13.64
CA VAL A 140 -6.80 13.41 13.66
C VAL A 140 -6.16 13.75 12.32
N ILE A 141 -6.78 14.62 11.55
CA ILE A 141 -6.28 14.98 10.23
C ILE A 141 -6.06 16.47 10.17
N LYS A 142 -4.86 16.84 9.77
CA LYS A 142 -4.53 18.25 9.55
C LYS A 142 -4.09 18.40 8.11
N GLY A 143 -4.96 18.99 7.29
CA GLY A 143 -4.71 19.15 5.87
C GLY A 143 -5.99 19.04 5.07
N ASN A 144 -5.86 18.81 3.79
CA ASN A 144 -6.99 18.80 2.89
C ASN A 144 -7.32 17.37 2.48
N ILE A 145 -8.60 17.09 2.34
CA ILE A 145 -9.08 15.77 1.91
C ILE A 145 -9.84 15.96 0.61
N LYS A 146 -9.46 15.19 -0.41
CA LYS A 146 -10.22 15.08 -1.64
C LYS A 146 -10.64 13.64 -1.80
N ALA A 147 -11.92 13.43 -2.00
CA ALA A 147 -12.42 12.05 -2.09
C ALA A 147 -13.71 12.02 -2.90
N GLN A 148 -14.14 10.82 -3.24
CA GLN A 148 -15.43 10.62 -3.86
C GLN A 148 -16.53 10.64 -2.80
N SER A 149 -16.28 10.03 -1.66
CA SER A 149 -17.19 10.05 -0.53
C SER A 149 -16.39 10.00 0.75
N VAL A 150 -16.93 10.60 1.81
CA VAL A 150 -16.25 10.66 3.10
C VAL A 150 -17.23 10.27 4.19
N GLN A 151 -16.79 9.37 5.04
CA GLN A 151 -17.54 9.04 6.25
C GLN A 151 -16.67 9.44 7.44
N ILE A 152 -17.19 10.34 8.25
CA ILE A 152 -16.47 10.82 9.43
C ILE A 152 -17.21 10.37 10.66
N ASN A 153 -16.56 9.56 11.48
CA ASN A 153 -17.18 9.02 12.66
C ASN A 153 -17.07 10.02 13.81
N ASN A 154 -17.98 9.87 14.76
CA ASN A 154 -18.06 10.76 15.89
C ASN A 154 -16.77 10.72 16.70
N GLY A 155 -16.17 11.87 16.96
CA GLY A 155 -14.92 11.98 17.70
C GLY A 155 -13.72 12.30 16.84
N ALA A 156 -13.81 12.13 15.52
CA ALA A 156 -12.71 12.47 14.64
C ALA A 156 -12.50 13.99 14.61
N VAL A 157 -11.24 14.36 14.42
CA VAL A 157 -10.86 15.77 14.33
C VAL A 157 -10.25 16.03 12.97
N ILE A 158 -10.79 16.99 12.24
CA ILE A 158 -10.27 17.39 10.94
C ILE A 158 -10.06 18.89 10.96
N GLU A 159 -8.82 19.30 10.69
CA GLU A 159 -8.47 20.70 10.57
C GLU A 159 -8.00 20.93 9.14
N GLY A 160 -8.82 21.59 8.34
CA GLY A 160 -8.53 21.83 6.93
C GLY A 160 -9.80 21.74 6.12
N PHE A 161 -9.66 21.45 4.85
CA PHE A 161 -10.77 21.39 3.91
C PHE A 161 -11.06 19.94 3.53
N CYS A 162 -12.33 19.64 3.38
CA CYS A 162 -12.78 18.35 2.88
C CYS A 162 -13.59 18.60 1.62
N SER A 163 -13.16 18.02 0.51
CA SER A 163 -13.81 18.25 -0.77
C SER A 163 -14.18 16.91 -1.39
N LEU A 164 -15.41 16.82 -1.88
CA LEU A 164 -15.86 15.65 -2.61
C LEU A 164 -15.63 15.87 -4.11
N ALA A 165 -14.38 16.11 -4.46
CA ALA A 165 -13.99 16.52 -5.81
C ALA A 165 -14.30 15.48 -6.86
N TYR A 166 -14.42 14.21 -6.46
CA TYR A 166 -14.69 13.12 -7.39
C TYR A 166 -16.15 12.66 -7.36
N ALA A 167 -17.00 13.39 -6.64
CA ALA A 167 -18.42 13.06 -6.61
C ALA A 167 -19.08 13.50 -7.92
N ALA A 168 -20.03 12.71 -8.42
CA ALA A 168 -20.69 12.99 -9.67
C ALA A 168 -21.96 13.82 -9.46
N ILE A 169 -21.83 14.92 -8.71
CA ILE A 169 -22.95 15.79 -8.39
C ILE A 169 -22.64 17.19 -8.89
N ASP A 170 -23.58 17.76 -9.64
CA ASP A 170 -23.47 19.13 -10.08
C ASP A 170 -24.12 20.03 -9.04
N ILE A 171 -23.28 20.55 -8.16
CA ILE A 171 -23.76 21.35 -7.03
C ILE A 171 -24.40 22.64 -7.51
N ASP A 172 -23.90 23.21 -8.58
CA ASP A 172 -24.42 24.49 -9.06
C ASP A 172 -25.88 24.38 -9.52
N ASN A 173 -26.26 23.23 -10.11
CA ASN A 173 -27.61 23.05 -10.56
C ASN A 173 -28.61 22.86 -9.43
N ILE A 174 -28.15 22.41 -8.27
CA ILE A 174 -29.03 22.16 -7.14
C ILE A 174 -29.57 23.45 -6.56
N PHE A 175 -28.77 24.49 -6.60
CA PHE A 175 -29.11 25.75 -5.95
C PHE A 175 -29.65 26.81 -6.91
N GLU A 176 -29.85 26.44 -8.16
CA GLU A 176 -30.55 27.28 -9.11
C GLU A 176 -32.03 27.03 -9.08
#